data_b5250dfb3dc8c6a7eacf29302883d987
#
_entry.id   b5250dfb3dc8c6a7eacf29302883d987
#
_cell.length_a   1.000
_cell.length_b   1.000
_cell.length_c   1.000
_cell.angle_alpha   90.00
_cell.angle_beta   90.00
_cell.angle_gamma   90.00
#
_symmetry.space_group_name_H-M   'P 1'
#
loop_
_entity.id
_entity.type
_entity.pdbx_description
1 polymer ?
#
loop_
_entity_poly.entity_id
_entity_poly.type
_entity_poly.pdbx_seq_one_letter_code
_entity_poly.pdbx_strand_id
1 'polypeptide(L)'
;MGSPRQDGICQELINQVRKYFLDCEIKLYDSYKLAPSPCTDCKWCEYHDGCSNKDLDIFFEDFEDADYIAFFTPVYNNFFPAPIKAILDRFQRYYNARYKRGSNPPIKKPKRVGAVIASGSNARQSADYMYNSLKQSFAPL
;
A
#
# COMPACT_ATOMS: atom_id res chain seq x y z
N MET A 1 3.48 7.08 -1.98
CA MET A 1 4.16 7.30 -3.28
C MET A 1 5.18 6.20 -3.52
N GLY A 2 5.13 5.53 -4.68
CA GLY A 2 6.00 4.41 -5.05
C GLY A 2 7.14 4.77 -6.03
N SER A 3 7.48 6.05 -6.14
CA SER A 3 8.54 6.51 -7.04
C SER A 3 9.69 7.14 -6.25
N PRO A 4 10.98 6.84 -6.60
CA PRO A 4 12.13 7.52 -5.99
C PRO A 4 12.31 8.95 -6.51
N ARG A 5 11.66 9.30 -7.65
CA ARG A 5 11.81 10.61 -8.29
C ARG A 5 10.87 11.62 -7.65
N GLN A 6 11.44 12.64 -7.01
CA GLN A 6 10.67 13.71 -6.35
C GLN A 6 10.11 14.75 -7.35
N ASP A 7 10.65 14.79 -8.56
CA ASP A 7 10.26 15.64 -9.70
C ASP A 7 9.56 14.84 -10.81
N GLY A 8 9.19 13.59 -10.54
CA GLY A 8 8.58 12.69 -11.53
C GLY A 8 7.05 12.82 -11.59
N ILE A 9 6.47 12.17 -12.61
CA ILE A 9 5.02 12.18 -12.88
C ILE A 9 4.16 11.75 -11.67
N CYS A 10 4.63 10.82 -10.85
CA CYS A 10 3.89 10.41 -9.65
C CYS A 10 3.74 11.56 -8.66
N GLN A 11 4.80 12.35 -8.44
CA GLN A 11 4.75 13.51 -7.55
C GLN A 11 3.89 14.62 -8.14
N GLU A 12 3.97 14.84 -9.45
CA GLU A 12 3.12 15.83 -10.13
C GLU A 12 1.63 15.46 -9.97
N LEU A 13 1.27 14.21 -10.22
CA LEU A 13 -0.11 13.73 -10.07
C LEU A 13 -0.60 13.82 -8.61
N ILE A 14 0.24 13.53 -7.63
CA ILE A 14 -0.07 13.74 -6.21
C ILE A 14 -0.38 15.22 -5.96
N ASN A 15 0.46 16.12 -6.45
CA ASN A 15 0.26 17.57 -6.28
C ASN A 15 -1.04 18.06 -6.94
N GLN A 16 -1.42 17.48 -8.10
CA GLN A 16 -2.70 17.79 -8.74
C GLN A 16 -3.88 17.30 -7.91
N VAL A 17 -3.85 16.04 -7.46
CA VAL A 17 -4.93 15.44 -6.67
C VAL A 17 -5.14 16.19 -5.35
N ARG A 18 -4.07 16.59 -4.66
CA ARG A 18 -4.15 17.34 -3.40
C ARG A 18 -4.97 18.63 -3.50
N LYS A 19 -5.03 19.26 -4.67
CA LYS A 19 -5.82 20.48 -4.88
C LYS A 19 -7.34 20.27 -4.74
N TYR A 20 -7.80 19.03 -4.84
CA TYR A 20 -9.22 18.67 -4.73
C TYR A 20 -9.59 18.15 -3.33
N PHE A 21 -8.64 18.03 -2.42
CA PHE A 21 -8.84 17.50 -1.06
C PHE A 21 -8.36 18.52 0.00
N LEU A 22 -8.80 19.78 -0.14
CA LEU A 22 -8.33 20.89 0.71
C LEU A 22 -8.79 20.75 2.18
N ASP A 23 -9.95 20.13 2.39
CA ASP A 23 -10.54 19.94 3.72
C ASP A 23 -10.20 18.57 4.33
N CYS A 24 -9.23 17.85 3.74
CA CYS A 24 -8.83 16.53 4.19
C CYS A 24 -7.43 16.56 4.80
N GLU A 25 -7.23 15.84 5.88
CA GLU A 25 -5.89 15.52 6.36
C GLU A 25 -5.25 14.51 5.38
N ILE A 26 -4.10 14.87 4.81
CA ILE A 26 -3.38 14.02 3.84
C ILE A 26 -2.01 13.65 4.42
N LYS A 27 -1.82 12.38 4.73
CA LYS A 27 -0.53 11.79 5.09
C LYS A 27 0.12 11.18 3.85
N LEU A 28 1.29 11.68 3.48
CA LEU A 28 2.04 11.22 2.31
C LEU A 28 3.22 10.34 2.74
N TYR A 29 3.16 9.08 2.37
CA TYR A 29 4.24 8.12 2.56
C TYR A 29 5.04 7.91 1.27
N ASP A 30 6.32 8.26 1.30
CA ASP A 30 7.29 7.93 0.27
C ASP A 30 7.90 6.57 0.59
N SER A 31 7.59 5.56 -0.21
CA SER A 31 8.01 4.20 0.06
C SER A 31 9.53 4.00 0.01
N TYR A 32 10.26 4.84 -0.73
CA TYR A 32 11.72 4.79 -0.77
C TYR A 32 12.37 5.40 0.47
N LYS A 33 11.76 6.45 1.04
CA LYS A 33 12.21 7.04 2.32
C LYS A 33 11.81 6.17 3.51
N LEU A 34 10.63 5.55 3.41
CA LEU A 34 10.15 4.61 4.42
C LEU A 34 11.02 3.34 4.48
N ALA A 35 11.62 2.95 3.33
CA ALA A 35 12.53 1.82 3.18
C ALA A 35 12.04 0.52 3.88
N PRO A 36 10.82 0.05 3.57
CA PRO A 36 10.20 -1.05 4.28
C PRO A 36 10.97 -2.36 4.11
N SER A 37 11.20 -3.05 5.20
CA SER A 37 11.71 -4.43 5.14
C SER A 37 10.64 -5.37 4.59
N PRO A 38 10.99 -6.34 3.72
CA PRO A 38 10.05 -7.30 3.18
C PRO A 38 9.51 -8.24 4.26
N CYS A 39 8.38 -8.88 3.99
CA CYS A 39 7.89 -9.98 4.80
C CYS A 39 8.87 -11.17 4.72
N THR A 40 9.27 -11.71 5.88
CA THR A 40 10.18 -12.86 5.98
C THR A 40 9.45 -14.16 6.33
N ASP A 41 8.12 -14.16 6.27
CA ASP A 41 7.28 -15.30 6.61
C ASP A 41 7.59 -15.90 8.01
N CYS A 42 7.87 -15.05 8.98
CA CYS A 42 8.25 -15.44 10.34
C CYS A 42 7.11 -16.04 11.18
N LYS A 43 5.90 -16.10 10.64
CA LYS A 43 4.67 -16.61 11.28
C LYS A 43 4.17 -15.83 12.51
N TRP A 44 4.83 -14.77 12.92
CA TRP A 44 4.42 -13.98 14.10
C TRP A 44 2.93 -13.58 14.03
N CYS A 45 2.47 -13.04 12.90
CA CYS A 45 1.11 -12.56 12.72
C CYS A 45 0.04 -13.69 12.62
N GLU A 46 0.43 -14.95 12.64
CA GLU A 46 -0.52 -16.06 12.81
C GLU A 46 -1.08 -16.12 14.24
N TYR A 47 -0.30 -15.66 15.22
CA TYR A 47 -0.61 -15.77 16.65
C TYR A 47 -0.75 -14.43 17.37
N HIS A 48 -0.22 -13.34 16.77
CA HIS A 48 -0.19 -12.02 17.40
C HIS A 48 -0.69 -10.95 16.43
N ASP A 49 -1.24 -9.87 16.99
CA ASP A 49 -1.58 -8.68 16.19
C ASP A 49 -0.31 -7.97 15.69
N GLY A 50 -0.44 -7.40 14.51
CA GLY A 50 0.64 -6.65 13.89
C GLY A 50 1.71 -7.54 13.25
N CYS A 51 2.93 -7.04 13.20
CA CYS A 51 4.09 -7.70 12.64
C CYS A 51 5.22 -7.75 13.66
N SER A 52 6.10 -8.76 13.58
CA SER A 52 7.32 -8.82 14.39
C SER A 52 8.29 -7.69 14.06
N ASN A 53 8.36 -7.29 12.79
CA ASN A 53 9.15 -6.14 12.36
C ASN A 53 8.32 -4.87 12.51
N LYS A 54 8.86 -3.88 13.24
CA LYS A 54 8.17 -2.67 13.69
C LYS A 54 8.39 -1.44 12.80
N ASP A 55 9.16 -1.56 11.74
CA ASP A 55 9.51 -0.49 10.81
C ASP A 55 8.31 0.18 10.12
N LEU A 56 7.16 -0.50 10.04
CA LEU A 56 5.93 -0.03 9.45
C LEU A 56 4.79 0.20 10.45
N ASP A 57 5.02 0.18 11.75
CA ASP A 57 3.94 0.28 12.74
C ASP A 57 3.17 1.61 12.58
N ILE A 58 3.85 2.76 12.54
CA ILE A 58 3.22 4.08 12.34
C ILE A 58 2.48 4.14 11.00
N PHE A 59 3.07 3.58 9.92
CA PHE A 59 2.41 3.51 8.63
C PHE A 59 1.10 2.71 8.72
N PHE A 60 1.10 1.57 9.40
CA PHE A 60 -0.10 0.74 9.53
C PHE A 60 -1.15 1.34 10.46
N GLU A 61 -0.75 2.06 11.50
CA GLU A 61 -1.68 2.83 12.35
C GLU A 61 -2.43 3.87 11.51
N ASP A 62 -1.71 4.70 10.76
CA ASP A 62 -2.31 5.69 9.87
C ASP A 62 -3.11 5.05 8.74
N PHE A 63 -2.65 3.92 8.20
CA PHE A 63 -3.37 3.15 7.20
C PHE A 63 -4.70 2.63 7.75
N GLU A 64 -4.73 2.12 8.98
CA GLU A 64 -5.95 1.59 9.62
C GLU A 64 -6.94 2.69 9.96
N ASP A 65 -6.48 3.93 10.21
CA ASP A 65 -7.34 5.08 10.49
C ASP A 65 -7.83 5.81 9.23
N ALA A 66 -7.13 5.74 8.12
CA ALA A 66 -7.48 6.43 6.89
C ALA A 66 -8.82 5.97 6.30
N ASP A 67 -9.61 6.88 5.72
CA ASP A 67 -10.82 6.58 4.94
C ASP A 67 -10.49 6.18 3.50
N TYR A 68 -9.48 6.85 2.94
CA TYR A 68 -9.05 6.70 1.55
C TYR A 68 -7.56 6.38 1.49
N ILE A 69 -7.23 5.41 0.65
CA ILE A 69 -5.85 5.03 0.36
C ILE A 69 -5.60 5.24 -1.13
N ALA A 70 -4.58 6.00 -1.49
CA ALA A 70 -4.21 6.21 -2.88
C ALA A 70 -2.75 5.79 -3.13
N PHE A 71 -2.56 4.87 -4.06
CA PHE A 71 -1.24 4.48 -4.54
C PHE A 71 -0.87 5.27 -5.78
N PHE A 72 0.25 5.98 -5.75
CA PHE A 72 0.85 6.64 -6.91
C PHE A 72 2.17 5.93 -7.21
N THR A 73 2.22 5.14 -8.26
CA THR A 73 3.35 4.22 -8.49
C THR A 73 3.71 4.12 -9.97
N PRO A 74 5.00 4.09 -10.32
CA PRO A 74 5.41 3.72 -11.67
C PRO A 74 5.31 2.20 -11.86
N VAL A 75 5.31 1.78 -13.13
CA VAL A 75 5.53 0.38 -13.51
C VAL A 75 7.05 0.14 -13.58
N TYR A 76 7.57 -0.75 -12.74
CA TYR A 76 8.95 -1.22 -12.78
C TYR A 76 8.98 -2.70 -13.09
N ASN A 77 9.64 -3.07 -14.18
CA ASN A 77 9.73 -4.47 -14.61
C ASN A 77 8.36 -5.19 -14.59
N ASN A 78 7.35 -4.56 -15.21
CA ASN A 78 5.97 -5.02 -15.32
C ASN A 78 5.19 -5.14 -13.99
N PHE A 79 5.72 -4.63 -12.87
CA PHE A 79 5.06 -4.73 -11.58
C PHE A 79 5.33 -3.51 -10.69
N PHE A 80 5.00 -3.62 -9.40
CA PHE A 80 5.28 -2.59 -8.41
C PHE A 80 6.78 -2.46 -8.13
N PRO A 81 7.28 -1.24 -7.86
CA PRO A 81 8.59 -1.05 -7.27
C PRO A 81 8.75 -1.84 -5.96
N ALA A 82 9.96 -2.33 -5.70
CA ALA A 82 10.25 -3.19 -4.56
C ALA A 82 9.74 -2.66 -3.20
N PRO A 83 9.86 -1.36 -2.86
CA PRO A 83 9.34 -0.86 -1.59
C PRO A 83 7.81 -0.96 -1.47
N ILE A 84 7.05 -0.73 -2.55
CA ILE A 84 5.60 -0.92 -2.54
C ILE A 84 5.26 -2.41 -2.37
N LYS A 85 5.98 -3.28 -3.08
CA LYS A 85 5.78 -4.73 -2.94
C LYS A 85 6.06 -5.21 -1.51
N ALA A 86 7.11 -4.69 -0.87
CA ALA A 86 7.42 -5.01 0.53
C ALA A 86 6.27 -4.61 1.49
N ILE A 87 5.66 -3.45 1.28
CA ILE A 87 4.47 -3.03 2.05
C ILE A 87 3.31 -4.00 1.82
N LEU A 88 3.02 -4.35 0.56
CA LEU A 88 1.92 -5.26 0.21
C LEU A 88 2.13 -6.67 0.79
N ASP A 89 3.36 -7.18 0.78
CA ASP A 89 3.67 -8.47 1.40
C ASP A 89 3.42 -8.47 2.92
N ARG A 90 3.56 -7.31 3.56
CA ARG A 90 3.27 -7.14 4.99
C ARG A 90 1.75 -7.11 5.30
N PHE A 91 0.87 -7.05 4.30
CA PHE A 91 -0.57 -7.25 4.47
C PHE A 91 -0.94 -8.68 4.86
N GLN A 92 0.02 -9.60 4.83
CA GLN A 92 -0.11 -10.92 5.43
C GLN A 92 -0.61 -10.87 6.88
N ARG A 93 -0.33 -9.77 7.62
CA ARG A 93 -0.88 -9.53 8.97
C ARG A 93 -2.40 -9.53 9.00
N TYR A 94 -3.04 -8.94 7.99
CA TYR A 94 -4.51 -8.88 7.90
C TYR A 94 -5.11 -10.19 7.41
N TYR A 95 -4.46 -10.83 6.46
CA TYR A 95 -4.85 -12.18 6.04
C TYR A 95 -4.87 -13.13 7.25
N ASN A 96 -3.81 -13.16 8.03
CA ASN A 96 -3.73 -14.02 9.22
C ASN A 96 -4.69 -13.56 10.33
N ALA A 97 -4.91 -12.26 10.52
CA ALA A 97 -5.94 -11.78 11.43
C ALA A 97 -7.31 -12.38 11.08
N ARG A 98 -7.69 -12.32 9.81
CA ARG A 98 -8.98 -12.83 9.35
C ARG A 98 -9.08 -14.34 9.40
N TYR A 99 -8.13 -15.05 8.81
CA TYR A 99 -8.27 -16.48 8.52
C TYR A 99 -7.61 -17.40 9.57
N LYS A 100 -6.68 -16.89 10.38
CA LYS A 100 -6.03 -17.67 11.44
C LYS A 100 -6.54 -17.31 12.83
N ARG A 101 -6.75 -16.01 13.08
CA ARG A 101 -7.17 -15.52 14.40
C ARG A 101 -8.67 -15.20 14.50
N GLY A 102 -9.43 -15.28 13.41
CA GLY A 102 -10.88 -15.07 13.40
C GLY A 102 -11.34 -13.61 13.52
N SER A 103 -10.44 -12.63 13.33
CA SER A 103 -10.81 -11.22 13.30
C SER A 103 -11.52 -10.90 11.98
N ASN A 104 -12.82 -10.62 12.03
CA ASN A 104 -13.61 -10.35 10.82
C ASN A 104 -14.58 -9.18 11.06
N PRO A 105 -14.34 -7.99 10.50
CA PRO A 105 -13.19 -7.64 9.67
C PRO A 105 -11.89 -7.44 10.49
N PRO A 106 -10.72 -7.62 9.87
CA PRO A 106 -9.42 -7.35 10.51
C PRO A 106 -9.20 -5.88 10.84
N ILE A 107 -9.78 -4.99 10.03
CA ILE A 107 -9.78 -3.54 10.23
C ILE A 107 -11.23 -3.07 10.39
N LYS A 108 -11.51 -2.32 11.46
CA LYS A 108 -12.88 -1.86 11.76
C LYS A 108 -13.37 -0.79 10.79
N LYS A 109 -12.49 0.10 10.32
CA LYS A 109 -12.84 1.23 9.46
C LYS A 109 -12.82 0.82 7.99
N PRO A 110 -13.95 0.91 7.25
CA PRO A 110 -13.98 0.58 5.83
C PRO A 110 -13.01 1.45 5.04
N LYS A 111 -12.38 0.90 4.00
CA LYS A 111 -11.39 1.59 3.16
C LYS A 111 -11.88 1.76 1.73
N ARG A 112 -11.63 2.94 1.15
CA ARG A 112 -11.70 3.13 -0.30
C ARG A 112 -10.27 3.20 -0.84
N VAL A 113 -9.95 2.37 -1.80
CA VAL A 113 -8.59 2.24 -2.34
C VAL A 113 -8.57 2.57 -3.81
N GLY A 114 -7.65 3.45 -4.19
CA GLY A 114 -7.38 3.82 -5.58
C GLY A 114 -5.90 3.67 -5.92
N ALA A 115 -5.61 3.54 -7.21
CA ALA A 115 -4.25 3.53 -7.71
C ALA A 115 -4.12 4.37 -8.98
N VAL A 116 -3.06 5.17 -9.03
CA VAL A 116 -2.58 5.84 -10.23
C VAL A 116 -1.27 5.17 -10.63
N ILE A 117 -1.30 4.49 -11.76
CA ILE A 117 -0.17 3.69 -12.25
C ILE A 117 0.42 4.41 -13.47
N ALA A 118 1.65 4.89 -13.34
CA ALA A 118 2.36 5.63 -14.38
C ALA A 118 3.33 4.73 -15.15
N SER A 119 3.36 4.85 -16.46
CA SER A 119 4.29 4.11 -17.33
C SER A 119 4.83 4.99 -18.44
N GLY A 120 6.09 4.79 -18.80
CA GLY A 120 6.73 5.45 -19.95
C GLY A 120 6.41 4.79 -21.31
N SER A 121 5.67 3.69 -21.31
CA SER A 121 5.26 2.95 -22.51
C SER A 121 3.81 2.45 -22.36
N ASN A 122 3.26 1.84 -23.40
CA ASN A 122 1.95 1.19 -23.30
C ASN A 122 2.07 -0.08 -22.42
N ALA A 123 1.89 0.07 -21.14
CA ALA A 123 1.97 -1.01 -20.14
C ALA A 123 0.59 -1.39 -19.58
N ARG A 124 -0.45 -1.37 -20.40
CA ARG A 124 -1.83 -1.67 -19.96
C ARG A 124 -1.92 -3.02 -19.25
N GLN A 125 -1.32 -4.06 -19.81
CA GLN A 125 -1.32 -5.39 -19.21
C GLN A 125 -0.65 -5.39 -17.82
N SER A 126 0.47 -4.68 -17.67
CA SER A 126 1.14 -4.54 -16.36
C SER A 126 0.27 -3.79 -15.36
N ALA A 127 -0.41 -2.74 -15.80
CA ALA A 127 -1.34 -1.98 -14.95
C ALA A 127 -2.51 -2.86 -14.48
N ASP A 128 -3.06 -3.70 -15.36
CA ASP A 128 -4.12 -4.65 -15.01
C ASP A 128 -3.65 -5.68 -13.98
N TYR A 129 -2.43 -6.22 -14.13
CA TYR A 129 -1.83 -7.12 -13.13
C TYR A 129 -1.61 -6.43 -11.79
N MET A 130 -1.09 -5.21 -11.79
CA MET A 130 -0.89 -4.42 -10.58
C MET A 130 -2.21 -4.11 -9.88
N TYR A 131 -3.24 -3.71 -10.63
CA TYR A 131 -4.57 -3.45 -10.10
C TYR A 131 -5.17 -4.71 -9.46
N ASN A 132 -5.12 -5.84 -10.16
CA ASN A 132 -5.61 -7.10 -9.62
C ASN A 132 -4.84 -7.55 -8.37
N SER A 133 -3.53 -7.36 -8.34
CA SER A 133 -2.70 -7.63 -7.16
C SER A 133 -3.11 -6.78 -5.97
N LEU A 134 -3.35 -5.47 -6.15
CA LEU A 134 -3.89 -4.61 -5.10
C LEU A 134 -5.25 -5.12 -4.61
N LYS A 135 -6.17 -5.39 -5.52
CA LYS A 135 -7.50 -5.89 -5.17
C LYS A 135 -7.43 -7.16 -4.31
N GLN A 136 -6.55 -8.10 -4.66
CA GLN A 136 -6.35 -9.32 -3.87
C GLN A 136 -5.70 -9.04 -2.50
N SER A 137 -4.73 -8.12 -2.44
CA SER A 137 -4.08 -7.73 -1.19
C SER A 137 -5.05 -7.10 -0.19
N PHE A 138 -6.07 -6.40 -0.70
CA PHE A 138 -7.11 -5.75 0.12
C PHE A 138 -8.32 -6.65 0.40
N ALA A 139 -8.47 -7.79 -0.26
CA ALA A 139 -9.62 -8.68 -0.10
C ALA A 139 -9.82 -9.19 1.35
N PRO A 140 -8.78 -9.40 2.18
CA PRO A 140 -8.96 -9.78 3.58
C PRO A 140 -9.50 -8.67 4.49
N LEU A 141 -9.42 -7.40 4.08
CA LEU A 141 -9.82 -6.25 4.90
C LEU A 141 -11.32 -6.01 4.85
#